data_fc4ae994bdffd900105b5ce5aa314c6a
#
_entry.id   fc4ae994bdffd900105b5ce5aa314c6a
#
_cell.length_a   1.000
_cell.length_b   1.000
_cell.length_c   1.000
_cell.angle_alpha   90.00
_cell.angle_beta   90.00
_cell.angle_gamma   90.00
#
_symmetry.space_group_name_H-M   'P 1'
#
loop_
_entity.id
_entity.type
_entity.pdbx_description
1 polymer ?
#
loop_
_entity_poly.entity_id
_entity_poly.type
_entity_poly.pdbx_seq_one_letter_code
_entity_poly.pdbx_strand_id
1 'polypeptide(L)'
;VIYQSLKFAKPLLSDFFISKRQDDFNVSAKDIFVSALSHDFCKVGFYEVSFRNTKDVFGNWVKKSFYKTKDDLRNLGHGNESVLILLKLMPSMIDNRTVLEAVSRHMGFTDLTDSEKMNYSNFLQNPLVLLLQLADQSASSWYDY
;
A
#
# COMPACT_ATOMS: atom_id res chain seq x y z
N VAL A 1 -2.88 -5.45 -7.33
CA VAL A 1 -1.65 -4.66 -7.09
C VAL A 1 -0.42 -5.39 -7.61
N ILE A 2 -0.15 -6.64 -7.21
CA ILE A 2 1.04 -7.40 -7.68
C ILE A 2 1.13 -7.42 -9.21
N TYR A 3 0.06 -7.76 -9.91
CA TYR A 3 0.05 -7.79 -11.37
C TYR A 3 0.38 -6.42 -11.98
N GLN A 4 -0.22 -5.35 -11.48
CA GLN A 4 0.04 -3.99 -11.95
C GLN A 4 1.47 -3.55 -11.65
N SER A 5 2.01 -3.89 -10.48
CA SER A 5 3.40 -3.61 -10.12
C SER A 5 4.37 -4.25 -11.12
N LEU A 6 4.17 -5.51 -11.46
CA LEU A 6 5.01 -6.21 -12.44
C LEU A 6 4.86 -5.62 -13.85
N LYS A 7 3.65 -5.24 -14.23
CA LYS A 7 3.35 -4.63 -15.53
C LYS A 7 4.05 -3.29 -15.72
N PHE A 8 4.03 -2.44 -14.71
CA PHE A 8 4.63 -1.11 -14.76
C PHE A 8 6.13 -1.08 -14.43
N ALA A 9 6.67 -2.14 -13.82
CA ALA A 9 8.04 -2.16 -13.32
C ALA A 9 9.06 -1.84 -14.41
N LYS A 10 9.02 -2.55 -15.54
CA LYS A 10 10.04 -2.41 -16.59
C LYS A 10 10.12 -1.00 -17.16
N PRO A 11 9.02 -0.39 -17.67
CA PRO A 11 9.08 0.95 -18.23
C PRO A 11 9.42 2.02 -17.17
N LEU A 12 8.81 1.95 -15.98
CA LEU A 12 9.03 2.97 -14.95
C LEU A 12 10.45 2.92 -14.38
N LEU A 13 10.98 1.75 -14.07
CA LEU A 13 12.34 1.61 -13.57
C LEU A 13 13.38 1.97 -14.63
N SER A 14 13.15 1.61 -15.89
CA SER A 14 14.01 2.01 -17.00
C SER A 14 14.09 3.53 -17.12
N ASP A 15 12.96 4.22 -17.11
CA ASP A 15 12.92 5.69 -17.18
C ASP A 15 13.60 6.35 -15.97
N PHE A 16 13.42 5.78 -14.78
CA PHE A 16 14.08 6.27 -13.59
C PHE A 16 15.61 6.19 -13.71
N PHE A 17 16.15 5.03 -14.07
CA PHE A 17 17.60 4.84 -14.20
C PHE A 17 18.21 5.72 -15.29
N ILE A 18 17.53 5.87 -16.41
CA ILE A 18 17.98 6.76 -17.50
C ILE A 18 18.00 8.22 -17.03
N SER A 19 16.93 8.69 -16.37
CA SER A 19 16.79 10.09 -15.96
C SER A 19 17.72 10.49 -14.82
N LYS A 20 17.96 9.60 -13.87
CA LYS A 20 18.78 9.87 -12.67
C LYS A 20 20.23 9.52 -12.82
N ARG A 21 20.61 8.73 -13.83
CA ARG A 21 21.97 8.21 -14.00
C ARG A 21 22.51 7.53 -12.74
N GLN A 22 21.65 6.86 -12.01
CA GLN A 22 21.98 6.15 -10.77
C GLN A 22 22.06 4.66 -11.06
N ASP A 23 23.25 4.11 -11.02
CA ASP A 23 23.48 2.67 -11.12
C ASP A 23 23.29 1.96 -9.78
N ASP A 24 23.19 2.72 -8.67
CA ASP A 24 23.25 2.20 -7.30
C ASP A 24 21.88 1.78 -6.74
N PHE A 25 20.80 2.06 -7.45
CA PHE A 25 19.45 1.76 -6.97
C PHE A 25 18.96 0.43 -7.54
N ASN A 26 19.14 -0.65 -6.79
CA ASN A 26 18.74 -1.99 -7.25
C ASN A 26 17.37 -2.36 -6.69
N VAL A 27 16.36 -2.46 -7.58
CA VAL A 27 15.03 -2.96 -7.26
C VAL A 27 14.88 -4.35 -7.87
N SER A 28 14.82 -5.37 -7.02
CA SER A 28 14.65 -6.75 -7.48
C SER A 28 13.17 -7.10 -7.69
N ALA A 29 12.91 -8.17 -8.44
CA ALA A 29 11.55 -8.73 -8.57
C ALA A 29 10.98 -9.14 -7.20
N LYS A 30 11.83 -9.61 -6.28
CA LYS A 30 11.44 -9.90 -4.89
C LYS A 30 10.96 -8.66 -4.16
N ASP A 31 11.66 -7.53 -4.32
CA ASP A 31 11.27 -6.25 -3.68
C ASP A 31 9.90 -5.78 -4.16
N ILE A 32 9.65 -5.88 -5.47
CA ILE A 32 8.36 -5.55 -6.08
C ILE A 32 7.26 -6.46 -5.51
N PHE A 33 7.51 -7.76 -5.47
CA PHE A 33 6.52 -8.72 -4.97
C PHE A 33 6.21 -8.51 -3.50
N VAL A 34 7.24 -8.39 -2.65
CA VAL A 34 7.08 -8.23 -1.20
C VAL A 34 6.35 -6.92 -0.89
N SER A 35 6.72 -5.82 -1.52
CA SER A 35 6.05 -4.53 -1.30
C SER A 35 4.60 -4.56 -1.74
N ALA A 36 4.31 -5.12 -2.92
CA ALA A 36 2.94 -5.24 -3.42
C ALA A 36 2.06 -6.19 -2.59
N LEU A 37 2.65 -7.24 -2.01
CA LEU A 37 1.92 -8.14 -1.12
C LEU A 37 1.60 -7.49 0.23
N SER A 38 2.56 -6.75 0.78
CA SER A 38 2.49 -6.27 2.16
C SER A 38 1.91 -4.87 2.34
N HIS A 39 1.67 -4.10 1.25
CA HIS A 39 1.25 -2.70 1.35
C HIS A 39 0.00 -2.50 2.21
N ASP A 40 -0.94 -3.41 2.16
CA ASP A 40 -2.23 -3.37 2.85
C ASP A 40 -2.32 -4.30 4.07
N PHE A 41 -1.22 -4.79 4.61
CA PHE A 41 -1.24 -5.65 5.81
C PHE A 41 -1.94 -5.00 7.00
N CYS A 42 -1.92 -3.68 7.09
CA CYS A 42 -2.67 -2.92 8.11
C CYS A 42 -4.16 -3.29 8.15
N LYS A 43 -4.76 -3.62 7.02
CA LYS A 43 -6.20 -3.93 6.94
C LYS A 43 -6.61 -5.13 7.78
N VAL A 44 -5.70 -6.06 8.03
CA VAL A 44 -5.97 -7.23 8.89
C VAL A 44 -6.45 -6.84 10.29
N GLY A 45 -5.92 -5.75 10.84
CA GLY A 45 -6.30 -5.25 12.17
C GLY A 45 -7.36 -4.15 12.20
N PHE A 46 -7.71 -3.57 11.05
CA PHE A 46 -8.54 -2.36 10.96
C PHE A 46 -10.02 -2.62 10.97
N TYR A 47 -10.45 -3.80 10.55
CA TYR A 47 -11.86 -4.10 10.35
C TYR A 47 -12.41 -5.05 11.41
N GLU A 48 -13.67 -4.87 11.72
CA GLU A 48 -14.48 -5.79 12.52
C GLU A 48 -15.79 -6.09 11.81
N VAL A 49 -16.38 -7.24 12.12
CA VAL A 49 -17.70 -7.60 11.61
C VAL A 49 -18.74 -6.87 12.43
N SER A 50 -19.62 -6.14 11.76
CA SER A 50 -20.79 -5.49 12.33
C SER A 50 -22.04 -5.94 11.58
N PHE A 51 -23.21 -5.54 12.08
CA PHE A 51 -24.50 -5.92 11.51
C PHE A 51 -25.37 -4.70 11.29
N ARG A 52 -26.10 -4.69 10.19
CA ARG A 52 -27.12 -3.70 9.90
C ARG A 52 -28.41 -4.36 9.43
N ASN A 53 -29.52 -3.72 9.68
CA ASN A 53 -30.81 -4.14 9.15
C ASN A 53 -30.94 -3.61 7.72
N THR A 54 -31.25 -4.51 6.78
CA THR A 54 -31.54 -4.20 5.38
C THR A 54 -32.83 -4.88 4.98
N LYS A 55 -33.51 -4.37 3.94
CA LYS A 55 -34.66 -5.07 3.37
C LYS A 55 -34.19 -6.08 2.33
N ASP A 56 -34.75 -7.28 2.38
CA ASP A 56 -34.58 -8.27 1.33
C ASP A 56 -35.40 -7.94 0.08
N VAL A 57 -35.31 -8.78 -0.94
CA VAL A 57 -36.06 -8.61 -2.20
C VAL A 57 -37.58 -8.68 -2.04
N PHE A 58 -38.06 -9.19 -0.90
CA PHE A 58 -39.47 -9.29 -0.56
C PHE A 58 -39.94 -8.17 0.37
N GLY A 59 -39.05 -7.26 0.73
CA GLY A 59 -39.33 -6.13 1.62
C GLY A 59 -39.26 -6.43 3.12
N ASN A 60 -38.83 -7.64 3.53
CA ASN A 60 -38.68 -8.02 4.93
C ASN A 60 -37.36 -7.50 5.48
N TRP A 61 -37.36 -7.08 6.74
CA TRP A 61 -36.14 -6.69 7.43
C TRP A 61 -35.28 -7.90 7.79
N VAL A 62 -34.05 -7.90 7.28
CA VAL A 62 -33.07 -8.95 7.55
C VAL A 62 -31.78 -8.32 8.10
N LYS A 63 -31.14 -9.03 9.01
CA LYS A 63 -29.84 -8.63 9.59
C LYS A 63 -28.72 -9.08 8.67
N LYS A 64 -27.97 -8.12 8.10
CA LYS A 64 -26.85 -8.39 7.20
C LYS A 64 -25.53 -7.99 7.86
N SER A 65 -24.55 -8.88 7.80
CA SER A 65 -23.19 -8.57 8.24
C SER A 65 -22.46 -7.68 7.23
N PHE A 66 -21.58 -6.84 7.73
CA PHE A 66 -20.67 -6.05 6.92
C PHE A 66 -19.39 -5.76 7.73
N TYR A 67 -18.32 -5.38 7.02
CA TYR A 67 -17.09 -4.94 7.66
C TYR A 67 -17.14 -3.45 7.90
N LYS A 68 -16.82 -3.01 9.10
CA LYS A 68 -16.60 -1.60 9.44
C LYS A 68 -15.22 -1.41 10.04
N THR A 69 -14.69 -0.19 9.98
CA THR A 69 -13.48 0.18 10.69
C THR A 69 -13.75 0.19 12.19
N LYS A 70 -12.82 -0.30 12.99
CA LYS A 70 -12.89 -0.25 14.45
C LYS A 70 -12.92 1.19 14.95
N ASP A 71 -13.79 1.49 15.90
CA ASP A 71 -14.03 2.86 16.39
C ASP A 71 -12.88 3.38 17.28
N ASP A 72 -12.13 2.50 17.94
CA ASP A 72 -11.07 2.81 18.91
C ASP A 72 -9.67 2.61 18.35
N LEU A 73 -9.53 2.60 17.03
CA LEU A 73 -8.29 2.27 16.36
C LEU A 73 -7.22 3.34 16.61
N ARG A 74 -6.20 2.97 17.36
CA ARG A 74 -4.94 3.73 17.47
C ARG A 74 -3.92 3.13 16.51
N ASN A 75 -3.47 3.91 15.54
CA ASN A 75 -2.49 3.46 14.56
C ASN A 75 -1.54 4.58 14.14
N LEU A 76 -0.45 4.18 13.50
CA LEU A 76 0.60 5.07 12.99
C LEU A 76 0.39 5.46 11.52
N GLY A 77 -0.82 5.29 10.99
CA GLY A 77 -1.13 5.44 9.56
C GLY A 77 -1.03 4.11 8.81
N HIS A 78 -1.79 3.99 7.71
CA HIS A 78 -1.92 2.74 6.96
C HIS A 78 -0.58 2.14 6.53
N GLY A 79 0.29 2.95 5.93
CA GLY A 79 1.58 2.48 5.45
C GLY A 79 2.50 2.03 6.57
N ASN A 80 2.60 2.80 7.66
CA ASN A 80 3.46 2.48 8.79
C ASN A 80 3.01 1.23 9.54
N GLU A 81 1.69 1.05 9.72
CA GLU A 81 1.16 -0.19 10.31
C GLU A 81 1.47 -1.41 9.44
N SER A 82 1.38 -1.30 8.12
CA SER A 82 1.76 -2.37 7.21
C SER A 82 3.24 -2.72 7.32
N VAL A 83 4.12 -1.72 7.47
CA VAL A 83 5.56 -1.93 7.71
C VAL A 83 5.80 -2.69 9.01
N LEU A 84 5.13 -2.33 10.11
CA LEU A 84 5.28 -3.02 11.38
C LEU A 84 4.87 -4.50 11.29
N ILE A 85 3.77 -4.79 10.60
CA ILE A 85 3.31 -6.16 10.39
C ILE A 85 4.31 -6.91 9.49
N LEU A 86 4.78 -6.29 8.41
CA LEU A 86 5.81 -6.88 7.54
C LEU A 86 7.07 -7.27 8.33
N LEU A 87 7.58 -6.36 9.16
CA LEU A 87 8.77 -6.62 9.98
C LEU A 87 8.52 -7.71 11.04
N LYS A 88 7.31 -7.79 11.57
CA LYS A 88 6.94 -8.89 12.49
C LYS A 88 6.96 -10.24 11.80
N LEU A 89 6.50 -10.33 10.55
CA LEU A 89 6.44 -11.57 9.78
C LEU A 89 7.78 -11.92 9.13
N MET A 90 8.53 -10.90 8.70
CA MET A 90 9.80 -11.04 8.00
C MET A 90 10.85 -10.07 8.60
N PRO A 91 11.41 -10.38 9.77
CA PRO A 91 12.34 -9.47 10.46
C PRO A 91 13.58 -9.08 9.63
N SER A 92 14.01 -9.95 8.72
CA SER A 92 15.15 -9.66 7.82
C SER A 92 14.91 -8.49 6.88
N MET A 93 13.65 -8.08 6.69
CA MET A 93 13.31 -6.92 5.86
C MET A 93 13.71 -5.58 6.49
N ILE A 94 14.14 -5.57 7.76
CA ILE A 94 14.57 -4.32 8.45
C ILE A 94 15.69 -3.59 7.70
N ASP A 95 16.56 -4.32 7.02
CA ASP A 95 17.68 -3.76 6.25
C ASP A 95 17.29 -3.34 4.82
N ASN A 96 16.10 -3.71 4.36
CA ASN A 96 15.61 -3.36 3.03
C ASN A 96 14.80 -2.06 3.05
N ARG A 97 15.49 -0.93 3.17
CA ARG A 97 14.87 0.40 3.22
C ARG A 97 14.01 0.72 2.01
N THR A 98 14.39 0.24 0.84
CA THR A 98 13.64 0.42 -0.42
C THR A 98 12.20 -0.10 -0.31
N VAL A 99 12.04 -1.33 0.18
CA VAL A 99 10.71 -1.93 0.38
C VAL A 99 9.96 -1.25 1.52
N LEU A 100 10.63 -0.97 2.64
CA LEU A 100 9.99 -0.33 3.79
C LEU A 100 9.44 1.06 3.46
N GLU A 101 10.18 1.87 2.71
CA GLU A 101 9.71 3.17 2.23
C GLU A 101 8.53 3.02 1.28
N ALA A 102 8.61 2.10 0.33
CA ALA A 102 7.53 1.88 -0.63
C ALA A 102 6.21 1.51 0.07
N VAL A 103 6.26 0.56 1.00
CA VAL A 103 5.08 0.16 1.79
C VAL A 103 4.59 1.29 2.67
N SER A 104 5.49 2.00 3.37
CA SER A 104 5.15 3.12 4.24
C SER A 104 4.45 4.27 3.50
N ARG A 105 4.78 4.50 2.24
CA ARG A 105 4.33 5.66 1.44
C ARG A 105 3.37 5.31 0.30
N HIS A 106 2.86 4.09 0.25
CA HIS A 106 1.99 3.64 -0.84
C HIS A 106 0.67 4.44 -0.97
N MET A 107 0.18 5.02 0.12
CA MET A 107 -1.02 5.87 0.13
C MET A 107 -0.81 7.26 -0.49
N GLY A 108 0.39 7.59 -0.94
CA GLY A 108 0.71 8.92 -1.46
C GLY A 108 0.52 10.00 -0.40
N PHE A 109 -0.23 11.05 -0.73
CA PHE A 109 -0.47 12.17 0.19
C PHE A 109 -1.50 11.89 1.30
N THR A 110 -2.26 10.81 1.22
CA THR A 110 -3.44 10.59 2.08
C THR A 110 -3.07 10.46 3.56
N ASP A 111 -1.97 9.77 3.87
CA ASP A 111 -1.51 9.50 5.24
C ASP A 111 -0.38 10.43 5.71
N LEU A 112 -0.04 11.45 4.94
CA LEU A 112 1.08 12.33 5.24
C LEU A 112 0.64 13.54 6.05
N THR A 113 1.47 13.93 7.01
CA THR A 113 1.42 15.24 7.65
C THR A 113 1.78 16.33 6.65
N ASP A 114 1.45 17.59 6.95
CA ASP A 114 1.78 18.71 6.05
C ASP A 114 3.30 18.87 5.86
N SER A 115 4.09 18.62 6.90
CA SER A 115 5.55 18.61 6.81
C SER A 115 6.07 17.51 5.88
N GLU A 116 5.48 16.30 5.94
CA GLU A 116 5.86 15.21 5.06
C GLU A 116 5.46 15.47 3.60
N LYS A 117 4.32 16.11 3.37
CA LYS A 117 3.89 16.54 2.01
C LYS A 117 4.88 17.50 1.38
N MET A 118 5.42 18.45 2.14
CA MET A 118 6.44 19.39 1.66
C MET A 118 7.73 18.69 1.20
N ASN A 119 8.05 17.54 1.82
CA ASN A 119 9.25 16.75 1.52
C ASN A 119 8.95 15.50 0.67
N TYR A 120 7.77 15.41 0.09
CA TYR A 120 7.35 14.19 -0.63
C TYR A 120 8.26 13.83 -1.80
N SER A 121 8.84 14.82 -2.46
CA SER A 121 9.81 14.60 -3.55
C SER A 121 11.01 13.75 -3.14
N ASN A 122 11.38 13.76 -1.86
CA ASN A 122 12.46 12.93 -1.35
C ASN A 122 12.08 11.44 -1.38
N PHE A 123 10.82 11.09 -1.12
CA PHE A 123 10.34 9.71 -1.21
C PHE A 123 10.33 9.20 -2.64
N LEU A 124 10.12 10.08 -3.62
CA LEU A 124 10.14 9.74 -5.04
C LEU A 124 11.54 9.48 -5.60
N GLN A 125 12.60 9.73 -4.81
CA GLN A 125 13.94 9.23 -5.15
C GLN A 125 14.03 7.70 -5.09
N ASN A 126 13.11 7.06 -4.37
CA ASN A 126 12.91 5.62 -4.39
C ASN A 126 11.86 5.27 -5.47
N PRO A 127 12.24 4.66 -6.61
CA PRO A 127 11.29 4.40 -7.70
C PRO A 127 10.22 3.37 -7.33
N LEU A 128 10.48 2.52 -6.33
CA LEU A 128 9.51 1.55 -5.83
C LEU A 128 8.33 2.23 -5.13
N VAL A 129 8.54 3.41 -4.52
CA VAL A 129 7.45 4.21 -3.94
C VAL A 129 6.43 4.59 -5.00
N LEU A 130 6.88 5.17 -6.11
CA LEU A 130 5.99 5.58 -7.19
C LEU A 130 5.38 4.36 -7.89
N LEU A 131 6.16 3.32 -8.13
CA LEU A 131 5.69 2.08 -8.75
C LEU A 131 4.54 1.46 -7.95
N LEU A 132 4.71 1.31 -6.65
CA LEU A 132 3.69 0.71 -5.77
C LEU A 132 2.43 1.58 -5.70
N GLN A 133 2.58 2.88 -5.56
CA GLN A 133 1.46 3.83 -5.54
C GLN A 133 0.66 3.78 -6.85
N LEU A 134 1.32 3.79 -7.99
CA LEU A 134 0.68 3.69 -9.30
C LEU A 134 -0.04 2.35 -9.47
N ALA A 135 0.60 1.26 -9.05
CA ALA A 135 0.03 -0.08 -9.14
C ALA A 135 -1.21 -0.24 -8.26
N ASP A 136 -1.18 0.28 -7.05
CA ASP A 136 -2.30 0.24 -6.11
C ASP A 136 -3.47 1.08 -6.63
N GLN A 137 -3.24 2.33 -7.01
CA GLN A 137 -4.28 3.21 -7.53
C GLN A 137 -4.90 2.67 -8.82
N SER A 138 -4.09 2.14 -9.74
CA SER A 138 -4.62 1.57 -10.99
C SER A 138 -5.39 0.27 -10.75
N ALA A 139 -4.95 -0.56 -9.81
CA ALA A 139 -5.65 -1.80 -9.47
C ALA A 139 -7.02 -1.50 -8.86
N SER A 140 -7.09 -0.63 -7.87
CA SER A 140 -8.35 -0.28 -7.20
C SER A 140 -9.31 0.53 -8.08
N SER A 141 -8.79 1.40 -8.95
CA SER A 141 -9.64 2.27 -9.77
C SER A 141 -10.13 1.61 -11.07
N TRP A 142 -9.37 0.68 -11.63
CA TRP A 142 -9.67 0.11 -12.95
C TRP A 142 -10.14 -1.34 -12.92
N TYR A 143 -9.82 -2.09 -11.86
CA TYR A 143 -10.05 -3.53 -11.78
C TYR A 143 -10.79 -3.97 -10.51
N ASP A 144 -11.18 -3.03 -9.66
CA ASP A 144 -12.00 -3.33 -8.49
C ASP A 144 -13.49 -3.37 -8.93
N TYR A 145 -14.07 -4.57 -8.91
CA TYR A 145 -15.44 -4.83 -9.32
C TYR A 145 -16.35 -5.04 -8.10
#